data_3e3eb58fe498295c37f29c4f3216534c
#
_entry.id   3e3eb58fe498295c37f29c4f3216534c
#
_cell.length_a   1.000
_cell.length_b   1.000
_cell.length_c   1.000
_cell.angle_alpha   90.00
_cell.angle_beta   90.00
_cell.angle_gamma   90.00
#
_symmetry.space_group_name_H-M   'P 1'
#
loop_
_entity.id
_entity.type
_entity.pdbx_description
1 polymer ?
#
loop_
_entity_poly.entity_id
_entity_poly.type
_entity_poly.pdbx_seq_one_letter_code
_entity_poly.pdbx_strand_id
1 'polypeptide(L)'
;MRSITKRTVAFTAAIAGFALIGSGCHATKSNDAGTATTSAMSSAMSSAMSSASSATSSAAAGSTTTTIPGANGTPYTVEGPILAKYQTLTEAQLKDLGKPFDNQHPTKDGSGVYQQFDGGVLIYRTGSPVYFVWGKIRDQWNKLDASQGKLGYPTSDEQILPDGSFKSVFEHGTVTFKTGDPDATVTMN
;
A
#
# COMPACT_ATOMS: atom_id res chain seq x y z
N MET A 1 33.03 33.54 -2.15
CA MET A 1 31.78 34.24 -2.58
C MET A 1 31.28 33.52 -3.82
N ARG A 2 30.25 32.72 -3.72
CA ARG A 2 29.57 32.06 -4.85
C ARG A 2 28.09 32.35 -4.74
N SER A 3 27.57 33.06 -5.74
CA SER A 3 26.20 33.53 -5.87
C SER A 3 25.24 32.36 -6.07
N ILE A 4 24.21 32.31 -5.22
CA ILE A 4 23.09 31.36 -5.36
C ILE A 4 22.02 32.03 -6.21
N THR A 5 21.82 31.58 -7.43
CA THR A 5 20.76 32.03 -8.33
C THR A 5 19.45 31.37 -7.94
N LYS A 6 18.53 32.12 -7.40
CA LYS A 6 17.15 31.69 -7.15
C LYS A 6 16.40 31.58 -8.46
N ARG A 7 16.00 30.37 -8.86
CA ARG A 7 15.07 30.15 -9.97
C ARG A 7 13.65 30.08 -9.43
N THR A 8 12.90 31.11 -9.72
CA THR A 8 11.45 31.17 -9.52
C THR A 8 10.79 30.38 -10.65
N VAL A 9 10.06 29.33 -10.33
CA VAL A 9 9.22 28.60 -11.28
C VAL A 9 7.77 29.04 -11.06
N ALA A 10 7.23 29.73 -12.06
CA ALA A 10 5.82 30.12 -12.12
C ALA A 10 4.99 28.93 -12.62
N PHE A 11 4.02 28.50 -11.84
CA PHE A 11 3.03 27.50 -12.27
C PHE A 11 1.83 28.22 -12.90
N THR A 12 1.62 28.01 -14.19
CA THR A 12 0.42 28.45 -14.91
C THR A 12 -0.61 27.32 -14.85
N ALA A 13 -1.73 27.55 -14.18
CA ALA A 13 -2.87 26.64 -14.17
C ALA A 13 -3.66 26.80 -15.45
N ALA A 14 -3.81 25.75 -16.24
CA ALA A 14 -4.74 25.66 -17.36
C ALA A 14 -5.93 24.78 -16.95
N ILE A 15 -7.10 25.42 -16.80
CA ILE A 15 -8.40 24.76 -16.63
C ILE A 15 -8.97 24.51 -18.02
N ALA A 16 -9.15 23.25 -18.40
CA ALA A 16 -9.92 22.86 -19.56
C ALA A 16 -11.19 22.11 -19.08
N GLY A 17 -12.33 22.77 -19.23
CA GLY A 17 -13.64 22.19 -19.02
C GLY A 17 -14.02 21.25 -20.15
N PHE A 18 -14.66 20.12 -19.79
CA PHE A 18 -15.35 19.24 -20.75
C PHE A 18 -16.84 19.21 -20.43
N ALA A 19 -17.61 19.62 -21.44
CA ALA A 19 -19.06 19.69 -21.44
C ALA A 19 -19.68 18.30 -21.70
N LEU A 20 -20.80 18.08 -21.01
CA LEU A 20 -21.73 16.96 -21.18
C LEU A 20 -22.63 17.19 -22.41
N ILE A 21 -22.81 16.22 -23.26
CA ILE A 21 -23.94 16.00 -24.16
C ILE A 21 -24.01 14.48 -24.31
N GLY A 22 -25.09 13.78 -24.26
CA GLY A 22 -26.53 14.00 -24.32
C GLY A 22 -27.21 12.67 -24.56
N SER A 23 -28.42 12.61 -24.12
CA SER A 23 -29.44 11.58 -24.20
C SER A 23 -29.57 10.79 -25.48
N GLY A 24 -30.07 9.54 -25.36
CA GLY A 24 -30.58 8.74 -26.43
C GLY A 24 -31.37 7.53 -25.95
N CYS A 25 -32.62 7.77 -25.53
CA CYS A 25 -33.62 6.71 -25.38
C CYS A 25 -34.09 6.27 -26.76
N HIS A 26 -34.15 4.98 -27.01
CA HIS A 26 -35.04 4.45 -28.05
C HIS A 26 -35.72 3.17 -27.54
N ALA A 27 -37.00 3.33 -27.26
CA ALA A 27 -37.96 2.26 -27.09
C ALA A 27 -38.51 1.89 -28.44
N THR A 28 -38.52 0.63 -28.80
CA THR A 28 -39.43 0.10 -29.82
C THR A 28 -40.06 -1.19 -29.34
N LYS A 29 -41.35 -1.09 -29.26
CA LYS A 29 -42.35 -2.09 -28.93
C LYS A 29 -42.69 -2.83 -30.22
N SER A 30 -42.78 -4.16 -30.23
CA SER A 30 -43.61 -4.90 -31.15
C SER A 30 -44.01 -6.24 -30.52
N ASN A 31 -45.31 -6.38 -30.41
CA ASN A 31 -46.05 -7.61 -30.08
C ASN A 31 -45.88 -8.59 -31.25
N ASP A 32 -45.84 -9.90 -30.96
CA ASP A 32 -46.83 -10.78 -31.59
C ASP A 32 -46.93 -12.12 -30.83
N ALA A 33 -48.13 -12.64 -30.88
CA ALA A 33 -48.66 -13.76 -30.14
C ALA A 33 -48.42 -15.09 -30.89
N GLY A 34 -48.39 -16.19 -30.16
CA GLY A 34 -48.47 -17.54 -30.77
C GLY A 34 -48.19 -18.69 -29.80
N THR A 35 -49.25 -19.03 -29.08
CA THR A 35 -49.84 -20.36 -28.85
C THR A 35 -48.94 -21.59 -28.57
N ALA A 36 -49.11 -22.06 -27.36
CA ALA A 36 -49.30 -23.44 -26.84
C ALA A 36 -48.55 -24.64 -27.44
N THR A 37 -47.93 -25.45 -26.59
CA THR A 37 -48.38 -26.81 -26.18
C THR A 37 -47.47 -27.45 -25.16
N THR A 38 -48.05 -27.72 -24.01
CA THR A 38 -48.02 -28.95 -23.18
C THR A 38 -46.90 -30.00 -23.33
N SER A 39 -46.27 -30.32 -22.20
CA SER A 39 -46.16 -31.61 -21.51
C SER A 39 -44.90 -31.60 -20.66
N ALA A 40 -45.02 -31.55 -19.39
CA ALA A 40 -45.18 -32.58 -18.36
C ALA A 40 -43.89 -33.41 -18.05
N MET A 41 -43.64 -33.47 -16.74
CA MET A 41 -42.87 -34.48 -15.99
C MET A 41 -41.37 -34.29 -15.96
N SER A 42 -40.63 -34.36 -14.88
CA SER A 42 -40.86 -34.91 -13.54
C SER A 42 -39.76 -34.43 -12.61
N SER A 43 -40.12 -34.15 -11.40
CA SER A 43 -39.43 -34.35 -10.14
C SER A 43 -37.96 -34.78 -10.13
N ALA A 44 -37.12 -33.96 -9.54
CA ALA A 44 -36.09 -34.43 -8.60
C ALA A 44 -35.80 -33.30 -7.61
N MET A 45 -36.26 -33.49 -6.40
CA MET A 45 -35.80 -32.78 -5.22
C MET A 45 -34.31 -33.09 -5.02
N SER A 46 -33.54 -32.06 -4.78
CA SER A 46 -32.36 -32.21 -3.92
C SER A 46 -32.14 -30.87 -3.22
N SER A 47 -32.54 -30.89 -1.99
CA SER A 47 -32.19 -29.92 -0.97
C SER A 47 -30.68 -29.87 -0.84
N ALA A 48 -30.08 -28.79 -1.25
CA ALA A 48 -28.71 -28.48 -0.87
C ALA A 48 -28.78 -27.32 0.11
N MET A 49 -28.53 -27.63 1.34
CA MET A 49 -28.38 -26.71 2.46
C MET A 49 -27.35 -25.64 2.14
N SER A 50 -27.78 -24.41 2.27
CA SER A 50 -26.89 -23.26 2.34
C SER A 50 -26.09 -23.34 3.66
N SER A 51 -24.93 -23.94 3.61
CA SER A 51 -23.91 -23.73 4.62
C SER A 51 -23.23 -22.40 4.31
N ALA A 52 -23.65 -21.35 5.00
CA ALA A 52 -22.88 -20.12 5.07
C ALA A 52 -21.58 -20.43 5.83
N SER A 53 -20.59 -20.88 5.10
CA SER A 53 -19.22 -20.89 5.58
C SER A 53 -18.75 -19.44 5.57
N SER A 54 -18.66 -18.86 6.74
CA SER A 54 -17.86 -17.65 7.00
C SER A 54 -16.41 -18.02 6.63
N ALA A 55 -16.09 -17.83 5.37
CA ALA A 55 -14.69 -17.87 4.94
C ALA A 55 -14.01 -16.67 5.55
N THR A 56 -13.42 -16.88 6.71
CA THR A 56 -12.27 -16.11 7.14
C THR A 56 -11.26 -16.19 5.99
N SER A 57 -11.20 -15.14 5.19
CA SER A 57 -10.21 -15.01 4.13
C SER A 57 -8.84 -14.82 4.79
N SER A 58 -8.26 -15.93 5.22
CA SER A 58 -6.81 -16.05 5.17
C SER A 58 -6.47 -15.97 3.68
N ALA A 59 -6.17 -14.76 3.22
CA ALA A 59 -5.56 -14.58 1.92
C ALA A 59 -4.26 -15.37 1.96
N ALA A 60 -4.33 -16.60 1.46
CA ALA A 60 -3.16 -17.30 0.99
C ALA A 60 -2.57 -16.38 -0.08
N ALA A 61 -1.54 -15.63 0.31
CA ALA A 61 -0.74 -14.86 -0.60
C ALA A 61 -0.14 -15.87 -1.59
N GLY A 62 -0.80 -16.06 -2.72
CA GLY A 62 -0.15 -16.66 -3.87
C GLY A 62 1.17 -15.95 -4.04
N SER A 63 2.26 -16.70 -4.18
CA SER A 63 3.60 -16.16 -4.36
C SER A 63 3.63 -15.34 -5.64
N THR A 64 3.14 -14.11 -5.56
CA THR A 64 3.24 -13.13 -6.62
C THR A 64 4.60 -12.51 -6.48
N THR A 65 5.42 -12.68 -7.50
CA THR A 65 6.77 -12.13 -7.58
C THR A 65 6.82 -11.16 -8.75
N THR A 66 7.47 -10.04 -8.58
CA THR A 66 7.77 -9.11 -9.67
C THR A 66 9.21 -8.63 -9.58
N THR A 67 9.69 -8.04 -10.67
CA THR A 67 11.02 -7.45 -10.71
C THR A 67 10.87 -5.95 -10.95
N ILE A 68 11.48 -5.14 -10.09
CA ILE A 68 11.45 -3.68 -10.16
C ILE A 68 12.88 -3.18 -10.36
N PRO A 69 13.13 -2.33 -11.39
CA PRO A 69 14.45 -1.73 -11.59
C PRO A 69 14.79 -0.78 -10.45
N GLY A 70 15.94 -0.96 -9.84
CA GLY A 70 16.53 -0.01 -8.88
C GLY A 70 16.98 1.29 -9.55
N ALA A 71 17.42 2.25 -8.75
CA ALA A 71 17.90 3.55 -9.24
C ALA A 71 19.10 3.42 -10.20
N ASN A 72 19.94 2.41 -9.99
CA ASN A 72 21.11 2.08 -10.82
C ASN A 72 20.77 1.20 -12.04
N GLY A 73 19.47 0.89 -12.26
CA GLY A 73 19.02 -0.01 -13.32
C GLY A 73 19.13 -1.50 -12.99
N THR A 74 19.72 -1.88 -11.87
CA THR A 74 19.76 -3.28 -11.41
C THR A 74 18.35 -3.75 -11.07
N PRO A 75 17.87 -4.89 -11.60
CA PRO A 75 16.58 -5.42 -11.25
C PRO A 75 16.62 -6.10 -9.88
N TYR A 76 15.64 -5.78 -9.02
CA TYR A 76 15.46 -6.41 -7.72
C TYR A 76 14.11 -7.12 -7.65
N THR A 77 14.09 -8.27 -7.00
CA THR A 77 12.87 -9.05 -6.80
C THR A 77 12.08 -8.49 -5.62
N VAL A 78 10.78 -8.23 -5.85
CA VAL A 78 9.81 -7.88 -4.82
C VAL A 78 8.73 -8.95 -4.83
N GLU A 79 8.46 -9.56 -3.69
CA GLU A 79 7.58 -10.73 -3.64
C GLU A 79 6.76 -10.82 -2.35
N GLY A 80 5.78 -11.72 -2.36
CA GLY A 80 4.99 -12.09 -1.19
C GLY A 80 4.26 -10.90 -0.54
N PRO A 81 4.22 -10.84 0.81
CA PRO A 81 3.54 -9.78 1.54
C PRO A 81 4.08 -8.38 1.24
N ILE A 82 5.38 -8.24 0.98
CA ILE A 82 5.99 -6.95 0.63
C ILE A 82 5.47 -6.44 -0.72
N LEU A 83 5.36 -7.31 -1.73
CA LEU A 83 4.78 -6.93 -3.00
C LEU A 83 3.30 -6.54 -2.86
N ALA A 84 2.53 -7.32 -2.09
CA ALA A 84 1.13 -7.00 -1.83
C ALA A 84 1.00 -5.59 -1.19
N LYS A 85 1.82 -5.27 -0.21
CA LYS A 85 1.87 -3.93 0.40
C LYS A 85 2.29 -2.86 -0.61
N TYR A 86 3.35 -3.09 -1.36
CA TYR A 86 3.88 -2.17 -2.37
C TYR A 86 2.80 -1.77 -3.39
N GLN A 87 1.98 -2.71 -3.81
CA GLN A 87 0.87 -2.48 -4.76
C GLN A 87 -0.30 -1.67 -4.17
N THR A 88 -0.41 -1.57 -2.84
CA THR A 88 -1.44 -0.74 -2.18
C THR A 88 -1.00 0.69 -1.92
N LEU A 89 0.28 1.01 -2.13
CA LEU A 89 0.80 2.35 -1.91
C LEU A 89 0.28 3.32 -2.98
N THR A 90 -0.02 4.55 -2.56
CA THR A 90 -0.38 5.63 -3.48
C THR A 90 0.85 6.09 -4.28
N GLU A 91 0.63 6.80 -5.39
CA GLU A 91 1.73 7.36 -6.20
C GLU A 91 2.66 8.27 -5.38
N ALA A 92 2.10 9.07 -4.46
CA ALA A 92 2.89 9.89 -3.56
C ALA A 92 3.78 9.04 -2.64
N GLN A 93 3.21 8.00 -2.04
CA GLN A 93 3.95 7.07 -1.19
C GLN A 93 5.02 6.28 -1.95
N LEU A 94 4.72 5.84 -3.19
CA LEU A 94 5.70 5.18 -4.06
C LEU A 94 6.84 6.11 -4.44
N LYS A 95 6.54 7.38 -4.67
CA LYS A 95 7.56 8.41 -4.95
C LYS A 95 8.47 8.65 -3.74
N ASP A 96 7.90 8.73 -2.54
CA ASP A 96 8.64 8.95 -1.30
C ASP A 96 9.43 7.71 -0.87
N LEU A 97 8.86 6.51 -1.06
CA LEU A 97 9.55 5.24 -0.84
C LEU A 97 10.73 5.05 -1.79
N GLY A 98 10.57 5.50 -3.05
CA GLY A 98 11.59 5.37 -4.08
C GLY A 98 11.70 3.97 -4.66
N LYS A 99 12.87 3.69 -5.26
CA LYS A 99 13.15 2.40 -5.91
C LYS A 99 13.81 1.43 -4.95
N PRO A 100 13.62 0.12 -5.13
CA PRO A 100 14.38 -0.86 -4.36
C PRO A 100 15.87 -0.76 -4.69
N PHE A 101 16.71 -0.93 -3.70
CA PHE A 101 18.15 -1.04 -3.93
C PHE A 101 18.72 -2.37 -3.46
N ASP A 102 17.84 -3.26 -2.97
CA ASP A 102 18.18 -4.58 -2.48
C ASP A 102 17.01 -5.56 -2.65
N ASN A 103 17.26 -6.85 -2.58
CA ASN A 103 16.23 -7.88 -2.46
C ASN A 103 15.71 -7.98 -1.03
N GLN A 104 14.69 -8.80 -0.80
CA GLN A 104 14.21 -9.09 0.54
C GLN A 104 15.24 -9.82 1.39
N HIS A 105 15.30 -9.45 2.65
CA HIS A 105 16.16 -10.08 3.66
C HIS A 105 15.37 -10.46 4.91
N PRO A 106 15.72 -11.56 5.57
CA PRO A 106 15.23 -11.82 6.92
C PRO A 106 15.82 -10.78 7.88
N THR A 107 15.06 -10.45 8.91
CA THR A 107 15.58 -9.67 10.04
C THR A 107 16.63 -10.47 10.80
N LYS A 108 17.50 -9.79 11.56
CA LYS A 108 18.63 -10.43 12.25
C LYS A 108 18.20 -11.53 13.21
N ASP A 109 17.03 -11.37 13.85
CA ASP A 109 16.44 -12.38 14.73
C ASP A 109 15.66 -13.46 14.00
N GLY A 110 15.52 -13.36 12.68
CA GLY A 110 14.76 -14.29 11.86
C GLY A 110 13.24 -14.21 12.05
N SER A 111 12.74 -13.28 12.86
CA SER A 111 11.30 -13.19 13.16
C SER A 111 10.51 -12.42 12.12
N GLY A 112 11.15 -11.77 11.15
CA GLY A 112 10.52 -10.97 10.13
C GLY A 112 11.30 -10.90 8.83
N VAL A 113 10.76 -10.15 7.88
CA VAL A 113 11.37 -9.90 6.57
C VAL A 113 11.25 -8.41 6.25
N TYR A 114 12.25 -7.88 5.59
CA TYR A 114 12.27 -6.50 5.12
C TYR A 114 12.85 -6.38 3.72
N GLN A 115 12.51 -5.30 3.05
CA GLN A 115 13.14 -4.87 1.80
C GLN A 115 13.41 -3.38 1.84
N GLN A 116 14.62 -2.99 1.44
CA GLN A 116 15.05 -1.61 1.44
C GLN A 116 14.76 -0.92 0.11
N PHE A 117 14.40 0.35 0.22
CA PHE A 117 14.16 1.27 -0.88
C PHE A 117 14.94 2.57 -0.63
N ASP A 118 15.12 3.39 -1.65
CA ASP A 118 15.91 4.64 -1.55
C ASP A 118 15.44 5.53 -0.39
N GLY A 119 14.13 5.74 -0.25
CA GLY A 119 13.55 6.60 0.77
C GLY A 119 13.08 5.90 2.03
N GLY A 120 12.95 4.56 2.03
CA GLY A 120 12.33 3.84 3.14
C GLY A 120 12.59 2.35 3.18
N VAL A 121 11.81 1.67 3.99
CA VAL A 121 11.82 0.22 4.14
C VAL A 121 10.39 -0.30 4.26
N LEU A 122 10.09 -1.40 3.60
CA LEU A 122 8.92 -2.23 3.87
C LEU A 122 9.36 -3.38 4.76
N ILE A 123 8.69 -3.56 5.88
CA ILE A 123 9.06 -4.56 6.90
C ILE A 123 7.83 -5.15 7.56
N TYR A 124 7.92 -6.42 7.91
CA TYR A 124 6.91 -7.09 8.73
C TYR A 124 7.53 -8.15 9.62
N ARG A 125 6.90 -8.42 10.76
CA ARG A 125 7.12 -9.64 11.54
C ARG A 125 6.27 -10.76 10.95
N THR A 126 6.75 -11.98 10.91
CA THR A 126 5.99 -13.14 10.43
C THR A 126 4.63 -13.23 11.14
N GLY A 127 3.56 -13.27 10.37
CA GLY A 127 2.19 -13.28 10.87
C GLY A 127 1.57 -11.90 11.13
N SER A 128 2.30 -10.82 10.88
CA SER A 128 1.81 -9.43 10.99
C SER A 128 1.66 -8.77 9.62
N PRO A 129 0.90 -7.68 9.50
CA PRO A 129 0.87 -6.86 8.31
C PRO A 129 2.24 -6.27 7.98
N VAL A 130 2.43 -5.91 6.71
CA VAL A 130 3.61 -5.16 6.27
C VAL A 130 3.39 -3.67 6.50
N TYR A 131 4.35 -3.00 7.08
CA TYR A 131 4.36 -1.56 7.30
C TYR A 131 5.54 -0.91 6.57
N PHE A 132 5.39 0.37 6.24
CA PHE A 132 6.49 1.17 5.71
C PHE A 132 7.03 2.12 6.80
N VAL A 133 8.34 2.30 6.78
CA VAL A 133 9.03 3.29 7.61
C VAL A 133 9.99 4.06 6.71
N TRP A 134 9.88 5.39 6.65
CA TRP A 134 10.68 6.22 5.76
C TRP A 134 11.18 7.51 6.40
N GLY A 135 12.00 8.24 5.66
CA GLY A 135 12.46 9.58 6.01
C GLY A 135 13.13 9.67 7.38
N LYS A 136 12.90 10.78 8.07
CA LYS A 136 13.49 11.08 9.38
C LYS A 136 13.06 10.12 10.49
N ILE A 137 11.84 9.56 10.38
CA ILE A 137 11.36 8.53 11.32
C ILE A 137 12.20 7.26 11.15
N ARG A 138 12.46 6.82 9.92
CA ARG A 138 13.36 5.68 9.64
C ARG A 138 14.77 5.94 10.14
N ASP A 139 15.32 7.14 9.89
CA ASP A 139 16.67 7.49 10.32
C ASP A 139 16.81 7.37 11.84
N GLN A 140 15.82 7.85 12.59
CA GLN A 140 15.80 7.77 14.05
C GLN A 140 15.61 6.34 14.55
N TRP A 141 14.73 5.57 13.93
CA TRP A 141 14.54 4.16 14.22
C TRP A 141 15.81 3.33 13.97
N ASN A 142 16.52 3.60 12.86
CA ASN A 142 17.80 2.95 12.55
C ASN A 142 18.89 3.30 13.56
N LYS A 143 18.95 4.54 14.08
CA LYS A 143 19.86 4.92 15.16
C LYS A 143 19.64 4.12 16.45
N LEU A 144 18.45 3.53 16.59
CA LEU A 144 18.06 2.70 17.74
C LEU A 144 18.03 1.20 17.42
N ASP A 145 18.83 0.74 16.45
CA ASP A 145 18.96 -0.65 15.99
C ASP A 145 17.70 -1.21 15.31
N ALA A 146 16.87 -0.37 14.73
CA ALA A 146 15.69 -0.73 13.94
C ALA A 146 14.78 -1.74 14.69
N SER A 147 14.34 -2.81 14.00
CA SER A 147 13.44 -3.83 14.56
C SER A 147 14.08 -4.65 15.71
N GLN A 148 15.39 -4.61 15.84
CA GLN A 148 16.12 -5.33 16.90
C GLN A 148 16.41 -4.46 18.12
N GLY A 149 16.07 -3.18 18.01
CA GLY A 149 16.36 -2.21 19.04
C GLY A 149 15.19 -1.96 20.00
N LYS A 150 15.30 -0.87 20.76
CA LYS A 150 14.36 -0.53 21.83
C LYS A 150 12.92 -0.29 21.36
N LEU A 151 12.73 0.17 20.12
CA LEU A 151 11.41 0.44 19.56
C LEU A 151 10.71 -0.83 19.04
N GLY A 152 11.47 -1.84 18.61
CA GLY A 152 10.92 -3.04 17.99
C GLY A 152 10.41 -2.81 16.57
N TYR A 153 9.45 -3.63 16.14
CA TYR A 153 8.84 -3.53 14.82
C TYR A 153 7.80 -2.42 14.76
N PRO A 154 7.57 -1.82 13.57
CA PRO A 154 6.43 -0.93 13.38
C PRO A 154 5.12 -1.70 13.53
N THR A 155 4.10 -1.04 14.09
CA THR A 155 2.75 -1.58 14.30
C THR A 155 1.69 -0.80 13.53
N SER A 156 2.09 0.28 12.87
CA SER A 156 1.25 1.06 11.95
C SER A 156 2.09 1.67 10.83
N ASP A 157 1.43 2.00 9.74
CA ASP A 157 2.00 2.93 8.75
C ASP A 157 2.10 4.33 9.35
N GLU A 158 2.91 5.18 8.72
CA GLU A 158 3.04 6.57 9.10
C GLU A 158 1.70 7.31 8.95
N GLN A 159 1.38 8.11 9.93
CA GLN A 159 0.19 8.94 10.02
C GLN A 159 0.57 10.41 9.98
N ILE A 160 -0.24 11.22 9.29
CA ILE A 160 -0.14 12.66 9.34
C ILE A 160 -1.08 13.15 10.44
N LEU A 161 -0.54 13.86 11.42
CA LEU A 161 -1.29 14.43 12.52
C LEU A 161 -1.96 15.77 12.12
N PRO A 162 -2.96 16.27 12.88
CA PRO A 162 -3.66 17.51 12.57
C PRO A 162 -2.76 18.75 12.48
N ASP A 163 -1.62 18.74 13.17
CA ASP A 163 -0.61 19.82 13.14
C ASP A 163 0.38 19.68 11.97
N GLY A 164 0.17 18.71 11.07
CA GLY A 164 1.03 18.42 9.92
C GLY A 164 2.31 17.68 10.26
N SER A 165 2.49 17.20 11.49
CA SER A 165 3.59 16.32 11.85
C SER A 165 3.30 14.89 11.44
N PHE A 166 4.35 14.08 11.31
CA PHE A 166 4.31 12.66 10.96
C PHE A 166 4.53 11.80 12.20
N LYS A 167 3.85 10.67 12.27
CA LYS A 167 3.95 9.73 13.40
C LYS A 167 3.93 8.29 12.91
N SER A 168 4.87 7.49 13.40
CA SER A 168 4.82 6.03 13.30
C SER A 168 4.79 5.40 14.68
N VAL A 169 4.03 4.32 14.81
CA VAL A 169 3.89 3.56 16.06
C VAL A 169 4.70 2.26 15.94
N PHE A 170 5.42 1.96 16.99
CA PHE A 170 6.25 0.77 17.14
C PHE A 170 5.81 -0.05 18.36
N GLU A 171 6.32 -1.27 18.50
CA GLU A 171 5.95 -2.17 19.62
C GLU A 171 6.16 -1.54 21.00
N HIS A 172 7.21 -0.73 21.16
CA HIS A 172 7.62 -0.18 22.45
C HIS A 172 7.68 1.35 22.49
N GLY A 173 7.06 2.02 21.52
CA GLY A 173 7.05 3.48 21.49
C GLY A 173 6.52 4.08 20.20
N THR A 174 6.68 5.38 20.11
CA THR A 174 6.30 6.16 18.94
C THR A 174 7.45 7.06 18.49
N VAL A 175 7.53 7.31 17.19
CA VAL A 175 8.44 8.30 16.62
C VAL A 175 7.62 9.34 15.89
N THR A 176 7.85 10.61 16.19
CA THR A 176 7.18 11.75 15.54
C THR A 176 8.21 12.64 14.86
N PHE A 177 7.84 13.22 13.73
CA PHE A 177 8.67 14.15 12.99
C PHE A 177 7.83 15.33 12.50
N LYS A 178 8.31 16.54 12.74
CA LYS A 178 7.72 17.76 12.18
C LYS A 178 8.65 18.33 11.11
N THR A 179 8.07 18.71 9.99
CA THR A 179 8.84 19.30 8.89
C THR A 179 9.56 20.57 9.37
N GLY A 180 10.86 20.61 9.18
CA GLY A 180 11.74 21.69 9.66
C GLY A 180 12.55 21.32 10.89
N ASP A 181 12.19 20.25 11.60
CA ASP A 181 13.01 19.77 12.72
C ASP A 181 14.28 19.07 12.21
N PRO A 182 15.39 19.13 12.93
CA PRO A 182 16.62 18.47 12.55
C PRO A 182 16.50 16.94 12.63
N ASP A 183 15.83 16.42 13.64
CA ASP A 183 15.65 15.00 13.91
C ASP A 183 14.21 14.68 14.35
N ALA A 184 13.84 13.43 14.23
CA ALA A 184 12.56 12.92 14.76
C ALA A 184 12.66 12.67 16.28
N THR A 185 11.55 12.84 16.98
CA THR A 185 11.42 12.65 18.44
C THR A 185 10.90 11.25 18.75
N VAL A 186 11.52 10.58 19.73
CA VAL A 186 11.13 9.26 20.20
C VAL A 186 10.44 9.37 21.56
N THR A 187 9.30 8.71 21.69
CA THR A 187 8.59 8.53 22.97
C THR A 187 8.43 7.04 23.23
N MET A 188 9.00 6.54 24.31
CA MET A 188 8.88 5.14 24.74
C MET A 188 7.59 4.94 25.54
N ASN A 189 6.98 3.75 25.43
CA ASN A 189 5.82 3.35 26.24
C ASN A 189 6.26 2.91 27.65
#